data_7c0ef95c60a6ee3912e586c16538dd15
#
_entry.id   7c0ef95c60a6ee3912e586c16538dd15
#
_cell.length_a   1.000
_cell.length_b   1.000
_cell.length_c   1.000
_cell.angle_alpha   90.00
_cell.angle_beta   90.00
_cell.angle_gamma   90.00
#
_symmetry.space_group_name_H-M   'P 1'
#
loop_
_entity.id
_entity.type
_entity.pdbx_description
1 polymer ?
#
loop_
_entity_poly.entity_id
_entity_poly.type
_entity_poly.pdbx_seq_one_letter_code
_entity_poly.pdbx_strand_id
1 'polypeptide(L)' 'MSRNDLQIKLDTIRLLVSSLKVPEKVQDGYLCWEDSYSPARLERQLIELRSLALDALKIQRSLRY' A
#
# COMPACT_ATOMS: atom_id res chain seq x y z
N MET A 1 7.88 -13.15 -16.98
CA MET A 1 6.80 -12.45 -16.26
C MET A 1 5.77 -11.95 -17.24
N SER A 2 4.51 -11.98 -16.88
CA SER A 2 3.42 -11.64 -17.78
C SER A 2 2.65 -10.42 -17.28
N ARG A 3 1.81 -9.88 -18.18
CA ARG A 3 0.89 -8.80 -17.80
C ARG A 3 -0.06 -9.25 -16.70
N ASN A 4 -0.39 -10.53 -16.68
CA ASN A 4 -1.26 -11.10 -15.67
C ASN A 4 -0.59 -11.04 -14.29
N ASP A 5 0.71 -11.33 -14.21
CA ASP A 5 1.46 -11.21 -12.96
C ASP A 5 1.46 -9.77 -12.44
N LEU A 6 1.64 -8.82 -13.36
CA LEU A 6 1.57 -7.39 -13.01
C LEU A 6 0.19 -7.01 -12.49
N GLN A 7 -0.88 -7.49 -13.15
CA GLN A 7 -2.24 -7.20 -12.73
C GLN A 7 -2.52 -7.73 -11.33
N ILE A 8 -2.07 -8.94 -11.04
CA ILE A 8 -2.23 -9.54 -9.70
C ILE A 8 -1.53 -8.68 -8.64
N LYS A 9 -0.31 -8.24 -8.91
CA LYS A 9 0.42 -7.36 -7.98
C LYS A 9 -0.29 -6.03 -7.77
N LEU A 10 -0.78 -5.42 -8.83
CA LEU A 10 -1.49 -4.15 -8.75
C LEU A 10 -2.80 -4.29 -7.95
N ASP A 11 -3.53 -5.37 -8.14
CA ASP A 11 -4.75 -5.64 -7.38
C ASP A 11 -4.45 -5.82 -5.89
N THR A 12 -3.38 -6.54 -5.58
CA THR A 12 -2.94 -6.72 -4.19
C THR A 12 -2.57 -5.38 -3.55
N ILE A 13 -1.86 -4.52 -4.29
CA ILE A 13 -1.50 -3.17 -3.82
C ILE A 13 -2.76 -2.35 -3.54
N ARG A 14 -3.74 -2.38 -4.44
CA ARG A 14 -5.00 -1.66 -4.27
C ARG A 14 -5.75 -2.09 -3.01
N LEU A 15 -5.81 -3.41 -2.78
CA LEU A 15 -6.47 -3.96 -1.59
C LEU A 15 -5.75 -3.52 -0.33
N LEU A 16 -4.42 -3.56 -0.33
CA LEU A 16 -3.63 -3.14 0.82
C LEU A 16 -3.81 -1.65 1.11
N VAL A 17 -3.76 -0.81 0.08
CA VAL A 17 -3.98 0.63 0.24
C VAL A 17 -5.37 0.92 0.81
N SER A 18 -6.39 0.20 0.33
CA SER A 18 -7.77 0.35 0.82
C SER A 18 -7.91 -0.03 2.29
N SER A 19 -7.06 -0.93 2.79
CA SER A 19 -7.10 -1.38 4.18
C SER A 19 -6.29 -0.51 5.13
N LEU A 20 -5.51 0.45 4.61
CA LEU A 20 -4.71 1.33 5.46
C LEU A 20 -5.61 2.25 6.30
N LYS A 21 -5.26 2.36 7.58
CA LYS A 21 -5.92 3.29 8.48
C LYS A 21 -5.09 4.56 8.58
N VAL A 22 -5.69 5.66 8.18
CA VAL A 22 -5.03 6.96 8.12
C VAL A 22 -5.80 7.96 8.98
N PRO A 23 -5.14 9.05 9.42
CA PRO A 23 -5.87 10.09 10.15
C PRO A 23 -6.90 10.75 9.22
N GLU A 24 -8.15 10.82 9.68
CA GLU A 24 -9.25 11.36 8.89
C GLU A 24 -9.42 12.86 9.04
N LYS A 25 -9.04 13.38 10.21
CA LYS A 25 -9.32 14.78 10.56
C LYS A 25 -8.14 15.45 11.20
N VAL A 26 -8.02 16.74 10.95
CA VAL A 26 -7.19 17.63 11.75
C VAL A 26 -8.16 18.44 12.60
N GLN A 27 -8.07 18.31 13.93
CA GLN A 27 -8.90 19.04 14.87
C GLN A 27 -8.00 19.79 15.86
N ASP A 28 -8.20 21.09 15.96
CA ASP A 28 -7.39 21.96 16.83
C ASP A 28 -5.88 21.84 16.56
N GLY A 29 -5.51 21.63 15.29
CA GLY A 29 -4.13 21.46 14.89
C GLY A 29 -3.53 20.07 15.11
N TYR A 30 -4.33 19.13 15.59
CA TYR A 30 -3.88 17.75 15.83
C TYR A 30 -4.58 16.79 14.90
N LEU A 31 -3.86 15.73 14.51
CA LEU A 31 -4.42 14.65 13.71
C LEU A 31 -5.27 13.74 14.59
N CYS A 32 -6.50 13.49 14.15
CA CYS A 32 -7.38 12.54 14.82
C CYS A 32 -7.34 11.21 14.11
N TRP A 33 -7.00 10.17 14.84
CA TRP A 33 -6.91 8.82 14.31
C TRP A 33 -8.17 8.03 14.65
N GLU A 34 -8.50 7.06 13.79
CA GLU A 34 -9.55 6.12 14.11
C GLU A 34 -9.17 5.26 15.31
N ASP A 35 -10.17 4.76 16.03
CA ASP A 35 -9.96 3.90 17.20
C ASP A 35 -9.18 2.63 16.85
N SER A 36 -9.31 2.15 15.61
CA SER A 36 -8.61 0.96 15.14
C SER A 36 -7.19 1.22 14.66
N TYR A 37 -6.74 2.47 14.71
CA TYR A 37 -5.39 2.80 14.29
C TYR A 37 -4.34 2.20 15.22
N SER A 38 -3.33 1.59 14.62
CA SER A 38 -2.16 1.07 15.34
C SER A 38 -0.89 1.46 14.58
N PRO A 39 0.03 2.21 15.20
CA PRO A 39 1.28 2.58 14.53
C PRO A 39 2.09 1.38 14.06
N ALA A 40 2.17 0.33 14.86
CA ALA A 40 2.91 -0.87 14.50
C ALA A 40 2.28 -1.59 13.30
N ARG A 41 0.96 -1.67 13.28
CA ARG A 41 0.24 -2.29 12.16
C ARG A 41 0.42 -1.49 10.88
N LEU A 42 0.31 -0.18 10.95
CA LEU A 42 0.50 0.69 9.80
C LEU A 42 1.92 0.56 9.25
N GLU A 43 2.91 0.53 10.13
CA GLU A 43 4.30 0.36 9.71
C GLU A 43 4.49 -0.94 8.93
N ARG A 44 3.93 -2.06 9.42
CA ARG A 44 3.99 -3.33 8.72
C ARG A 44 3.32 -3.26 7.35
N GLN A 45 2.15 -2.63 7.28
CA GLN A 45 1.43 -2.47 6.02
C GLN A 45 2.23 -1.64 5.01
N LEU A 46 2.90 -0.60 5.47
CA LEU A 46 3.73 0.24 4.60
C LEU A 46 4.96 -0.51 4.09
N ILE A 47 5.58 -1.33 4.93
CA ILE A 47 6.71 -2.17 4.53
C ILE A 47 6.27 -3.18 3.46
N GLU A 48 5.13 -3.82 3.67
CA GLU A 48 4.56 -4.76 2.71
C GLU A 48 4.22 -4.07 1.40
N LEU A 49 3.61 -2.88 1.48
CA LEU A 49 3.28 -2.09 0.29
C LEU A 49 4.54 -1.75 -0.50
N ARG A 50 5.60 -1.35 0.18
CA ARG A 50 6.88 -1.06 -0.47
C ARG A 50 7.41 -2.28 -1.22
N SER A 51 7.38 -3.45 -0.59
CA SER A 51 7.83 -4.69 -1.21
C SER A 51 7.02 -5.03 -2.46
N LEU A 52 5.69 -4.92 -2.37
CA LEU A 52 4.80 -5.16 -3.50
C LEU A 52 5.04 -4.17 -4.63
N ALA A 53 5.25 -2.90 -4.30
CA ALA A 53 5.53 -1.87 -5.29
C ALA A 53 6.84 -2.13 -6.04
N LEU A 54 7.88 -2.58 -5.33
CA LEU A 54 9.16 -2.93 -5.94
C LEU A 54 9.01 -4.13 -6.87
N ASP A 55 8.24 -5.14 -6.47
CA ASP A 55 7.97 -6.30 -7.31
C ASP A 55 7.23 -5.90 -8.59
N ALA A 56 6.20 -5.07 -8.44
CA ALA A 56 5.43 -4.57 -9.59
C ALA A 56 6.33 -3.76 -10.54
N LEU A 57 7.24 -2.97 -9.99
CA LEU A 57 8.19 -2.19 -10.79
C LEU A 57 9.10 -3.10 -11.61
N LYS A 58 9.60 -4.18 -11.01
CA LYS A 58 10.43 -5.16 -11.72
C LYS A 58 9.67 -5.79 -12.88
N ILE A 59 8.42 -6.18 -12.66
CA ILE A 59 7.58 -6.76 -13.70
C ILE A 59 7.34 -5.75 -14.82
N GLN A 60 7.03 -4.52 -14.48
CA GLN A 60 6.79 -3.45 -15.45
C GLN A 60 8.02 -3.20 -16.31
N ARG A 61 9.20 -3.15 -15.70
CA ARG A 61 10.46 -2.99 -16.45
C ARG A 61 10.71 -4.15 -17.40
N SER A 62 10.40 -5.36 -16.97
CA SER A 62 10.50 -6.55 -17.80
C SER A 62 9.56 -6.48 -19.02
N LEU A 63 8.37 -5.91 -18.85
CA LEU A 63 7.37 -5.80 -19.93
C LEU A 63 7.63 -4.65 -20.90
N ARG A 64 8.57 -3.76 -20.58
CA ARG A 64 8.90 -2.63 -21.46
C ARG A 64 9.62 -3.06 -22.74
N TYR A 65 10.23 -4.24 -22.74
CA TYR A 65 11.03 -4.73 -23.85
C TYR A 65 10.31 -5.74 -24.70
#